data_7a607220bfaa81bb3a440602cb13e1a5
#
_entry.id   7a607220bfaa81bb3a440602cb13e1a5
#
_cell.length_a   1.000
_cell.length_b   1.000
_cell.length_c   1.000
_cell.angle_alpha   90.00
_cell.angle_beta   90.00
_cell.angle_gamma   90.00
#
_symmetry.space_group_name_H-M   'P 1'
#
loop_
_entity.id
_entity.type
_entity.pdbx_description
1 polymer ?
#
loop_
_entity_poly.entity_id
_entity_poly.type
_entity_poly.pdbx_seq_one_letter_code
_entity_poly.pdbx_strand_id
1 'polypeptide(L)'
;MSEAFHIISDGSCDLPMELTKEKDITVVPFYVSFEEGKYQKEMIEIGVREFYQEMVDHPDVYPKSSMPSVQDYVDAFLPFVKAGTPIICICITTKFSGSMQSALNAKAILEEEYPESQIYVCDSCVNTVLQGIYVLEAVRL
;
A
#
# COMPACT_ATOMS: atom_id res chain seq x y z
N MET A 1 -10.73 22.93 -7.82
CA MET A 1 -9.37 22.67 -8.33
C MET A 1 -9.16 21.18 -8.39
N SER A 2 -8.69 20.68 -9.53
CA SER A 2 -8.22 19.29 -9.58
C SER A 2 -6.99 19.15 -8.71
N GLU A 3 -6.90 18.09 -7.94
CA GLU A 3 -5.66 17.75 -7.26
C GLU A 3 -4.54 17.61 -8.29
N ALA A 4 -3.37 18.15 -7.98
CA ALA A 4 -2.22 18.04 -8.87
C ALA A 4 -1.76 16.58 -9.01
N PHE A 5 -1.96 15.76 -7.97
CA PHE A 5 -1.60 14.33 -7.91
C PHE A 5 -2.30 13.65 -6.74
N HIS A 6 -2.31 12.31 -6.75
CA HIS A 6 -2.82 11.51 -5.64
C HIS A 6 -1.71 10.65 -5.04
N ILE A 7 -1.68 10.54 -3.72
CA ILE A 7 -0.69 9.75 -3.00
C ILE A 7 -1.25 8.36 -2.68
N ILE A 8 -0.50 7.35 -3.09
CA ILE A 8 -0.75 5.94 -2.76
C ILE A 8 0.47 5.39 -2.04
N SER A 9 0.27 4.58 -1.03
CA SER A 9 1.33 3.88 -0.31
C SER A 9 0.94 2.43 -0.09
N ASP A 10 1.91 1.54 0.03
CA ASP A 10 1.62 0.22 0.57
C ASP A 10 1.42 0.28 2.09
N GLY A 11 0.90 -0.81 2.66
CA GLY A 11 0.53 -0.87 4.08
C GLY A 11 1.69 -0.72 5.06
N SER A 12 2.92 -0.80 4.59
CA SER A 12 4.11 -0.61 5.42
C SER A 12 4.26 0.81 5.99
N CYS A 13 3.44 1.76 5.54
CA CYS A 13 3.46 3.13 6.07
C CYS A 13 2.96 3.22 7.52
N ASP A 14 2.28 2.20 8.01
CA ASP A 14 1.74 2.10 9.38
C ASP A 14 0.93 3.31 9.85
N LEU A 15 0.27 3.99 8.92
CA LEU A 15 -0.60 5.11 9.24
C LEU A 15 -1.97 4.60 9.69
N PRO A 16 -2.56 5.19 10.76
CA PRO A 16 -3.92 4.87 11.16
C PRO A 16 -4.93 5.15 10.04
N MET A 17 -5.95 4.30 9.93
CA MET A 17 -6.97 4.43 8.88
C MET A 17 -7.70 5.77 8.93
N GLU A 18 -7.94 6.31 10.12
CA GLU A 18 -8.56 7.62 10.32
C GLU A 18 -7.72 8.72 9.66
N LEU A 19 -6.40 8.65 9.83
CA LEU A 19 -5.48 9.63 9.27
C LEU A 19 -5.37 9.52 7.75
N THR A 20 -5.32 8.30 7.21
CA THR A 20 -5.28 8.10 5.76
C THR A 20 -6.56 8.56 5.09
N LYS A 21 -7.72 8.38 5.73
CA LYS A 21 -8.99 8.92 5.24
C LYS A 21 -9.04 10.45 5.30
N GLU A 22 -8.60 11.04 6.41
CA GLU A 22 -8.55 12.50 6.57
C GLU A 22 -7.66 13.16 5.53
N LYS A 23 -6.53 12.55 5.21
CA LYS A 23 -5.53 13.08 4.28
C LYS A 23 -5.72 12.62 2.83
N ASP A 24 -6.77 11.84 2.56
CA ASP A 24 -7.05 11.25 1.24
C ASP A 24 -5.86 10.47 0.68
N ILE A 25 -5.33 9.57 1.48
CA ILE A 25 -4.24 8.65 1.10
C ILE A 25 -4.85 7.28 0.82
N THR A 26 -4.55 6.72 -0.34
CA THR A 26 -4.90 5.33 -0.66
C THR A 26 -3.80 4.40 -0.17
N VAL A 27 -4.16 3.39 0.61
CA VAL A 27 -3.22 2.38 1.11
C VAL A 27 -3.53 1.04 0.46
N VAL A 28 -2.51 0.41 -0.11
CA VAL A 28 -2.56 -0.95 -0.65
C VAL A 28 -2.07 -1.90 0.43
N PRO A 29 -2.96 -2.67 1.08
CA PRO A 29 -2.61 -3.44 2.26
C PRO A 29 -1.73 -4.64 1.93
N PHE A 30 -0.88 -5.01 2.89
CA PHE A 30 -0.24 -6.33 2.92
C PHE A 30 -1.25 -7.40 3.34
N TYR A 31 -0.90 -8.64 3.09
CA TYR A 31 -1.64 -9.79 3.60
C TYR A 31 -0.93 -10.36 4.81
N VAL A 32 -1.69 -10.79 5.79
CA VAL A 32 -1.19 -11.47 7.00
C VAL A 32 -1.89 -12.81 7.18
N SER A 33 -1.18 -13.77 7.77
CA SER A 33 -1.69 -15.12 7.98
C SER A 33 -1.18 -15.70 9.29
N PHE A 34 -2.08 -16.29 10.06
CA PHE A 34 -1.77 -17.11 11.25
C PHE A 34 -1.90 -18.61 10.95
N GLU A 35 -2.55 -18.95 9.86
CA GLU A 35 -2.79 -20.33 9.44
C GLU A 35 -2.37 -20.52 7.99
N GLU A 36 -1.69 -21.63 7.68
CA GLU A 36 -1.21 -21.92 6.34
C GLU A 36 -2.34 -21.85 5.29
N GLY A 37 -2.11 -21.09 4.25
CA GLY A 37 -3.05 -20.90 3.15
C GLY A 37 -4.20 -19.93 3.41
N LYS A 38 -4.31 -19.35 4.61
CA LYS A 38 -5.35 -18.36 4.95
C LYS A 38 -4.75 -16.99 5.15
N TYR A 39 -4.82 -16.16 4.13
CA TYR A 39 -4.33 -14.78 4.14
C TYR A 39 -5.49 -13.80 4.24
N GLN A 40 -5.32 -12.78 5.09
CA GLN A 40 -6.26 -11.69 5.29
C GLN A 40 -5.59 -10.37 4.99
N LYS A 41 -6.31 -9.44 4.37
CA LYS A 41 -5.83 -8.07 4.16
C LYS A 41 -5.78 -7.33 5.50
N GLU A 42 -4.58 -6.85 5.85
CA GLU A 42 -4.41 -6.05 7.06
C GLU A 42 -5.29 -4.78 7.03
N MET A 43 -5.76 -4.34 8.18
CA MET A 43 -6.60 -3.14 8.35
C MET A 43 -8.00 -3.26 7.72
N ILE A 44 -8.24 -4.20 6.83
CA ILE A 44 -9.52 -4.39 6.13
C ILE A 44 -10.24 -5.64 6.63
N GLU A 45 -9.59 -6.81 6.55
CA GLU A 45 -10.17 -8.09 6.96
C GLU A 45 -9.78 -8.47 8.39
N ILE A 46 -8.68 -7.91 8.89
CA ILE A 46 -8.25 -8.06 10.27
C ILE A 46 -7.74 -6.72 10.80
N GLY A 47 -8.29 -6.26 11.93
CA GLY A 47 -7.86 -5.03 12.57
C GLY A 47 -6.52 -5.17 13.29
N VAL A 48 -5.84 -4.04 13.52
CA VAL A 48 -4.53 -4.02 14.20
C VAL A 48 -4.61 -4.65 15.59
N ARG A 49 -5.62 -4.28 16.36
CA ARG A 49 -5.79 -4.81 17.72
C ARG A 49 -6.08 -6.31 17.72
N GLU A 50 -6.92 -6.76 16.79
CA GLU A 50 -7.24 -8.17 16.60
C GLU A 50 -6.00 -8.97 16.23
N PHE A 51 -5.18 -8.45 15.31
CA PHE A 51 -3.93 -9.07 14.90
C PHE A 51 -2.98 -9.29 16.10
N TYR A 52 -2.77 -8.26 16.91
CA TYR A 52 -1.92 -8.40 18.10
C TYR A 52 -2.53 -9.28 19.17
N GLN A 53 -3.86 -9.27 19.33
CA GLN A 53 -4.55 -10.16 20.26
C GLN A 53 -4.37 -11.62 19.86
N GLU A 54 -4.46 -11.93 18.58
CA GLU A 54 -4.21 -13.29 18.07
C GLU A 54 -2.80 -13.77 18.40
N MET A 55 -1.80 -12.90 18.31
CA MET A 55 -0.42 -13.22 18.71
C MET A 55 -0.30 -13.51 20.22
N VAL A 56 -1.05 -12.80 21.05
CA VAL A 56 -1.08 -13.02 22.51
C VAL A 56 -1.77 -14.33 22.86
N ASP A 57 -2.89 -14.61 22.20
CA ASP A 57 -3.71 -15.80 22.46
C ASP A 57 -3.04 -17.09 21.97
N HIS A 58 -2.23 -16.98 20.90
CA HIS A 58 -1.54 -18.11 20.27
C HIS A 58 -0.03 -17.85 20.15
N PRO A 59 0.73 -17.77 21.25
CA PRO A 59 2.14 -17.37 21.25
C PRO A 59 3.07 -18.32 20.49
N ASP A 60 2.63 -19.53 20.22
CA ASP A 60 3.41 -20.53 19.47
C ASP A 60 3.16 -20.43 17.95
N VAL A 61 2.22 -19.59 17.53
CA VAL A 61 1.92 -19.36 16.11
C VAL A 61 2.59 -18.07 15.63
N TYR A 62 3.52 -18.20 14.71
CA TYR A 62 4.22 -17.05 14.13
C TYR A 62 3.46 -16.57 12.89
N PRO A 63 2.93 -15.34 12.90
CA PRO A 63 2.25 -14.79 11.74
C PRO A 63 3.21 -14.63 10.57
N LYS A 64 2.67 -14.82 9.38
CA LYS A 64 3.36 -14.59 8.11
C LYS A 64 2.74 -13.40 7.41
N SER A 65 3.51 -12.74 6.56
CA SER A 65 3.00 -11.68 5.70
C SER A 65 3.33 -11.96 4.24
N SER A 66 2.52 -11.40 3.37
CA SER A 66 2.73 -11.41 1.93
C SER A 66 2.54 -10.01 1.38
N MET A 67 3.36 -9.65 0.40
CA MET A 67 3.26 -8.35 -0.26
C MET A 67 1.95 -8.21 -1.05
N PRO A 68 1.51 -6.98 -1.33
CA PRO A 68 0.39 -6.74 -2.25
C PRO A 68 0.67 -7.35 -3.62
N SER A 69 -0.36 -7.90 -4.24
CA SER A 69 -0.25 -8.45 -5.59
C SER A 69 -0.22 -7.33 -6.65
N VAL A 70 0.16 -7.70 -7.87
CA VAL A 70 0.06 -6.81 -9.03
C VAL A 70 -1.38 -6.33 -9.21
N GLN A 71 -2.35 -7.25 -9.07
CA GLN A 71 -3.77 -6.90 -9.20
C GLN A 71 -4.24 -5.91 -8.14
N ASP A 72 -3.77 -6.03 -6.90
CA ASP A 72 -4.08 -5.07 -5.84
C ASP A 72 -3.65 -3.65 -6.22
N TYR A 73 -2.47 -3.51 -6.81
CA TYR A 73 -1.98 -2.23 -7.30
C TYR A 73 -2.74 -1.74 -8.53
N VAL A 74 -3.08 -2.61 -9.47
CA VAL A 74 -3.94 -2.25 -10.62
C VAL A 74 -5.26 -1.69 -10.12
N ASP A 75 -5.91 -2.38 -9.19
CA ASP A 75 -7.20 -1.95 -8.64
C ASP A 75 -7.09 -0.61 -7.89
N ALA A 76 -5.98 -0.37 -7.21
CA ALA A 76 -5.73 0.89 -6.51
C ALA A 76 -5.45 2.06 -7.46
N PHE A 77 -4.71 1.82 -8.54
CA PHE A 77 -4.33 2.86 -9.52
C PHE A 77 -5.47 3.21 -10.47
N LEU A 78 -6.28 2.24 -10.85
CA LEU A 78 -7.24 2.36 -11.94
C LEU A 78 -8.23 3.53 -11.81
N PRO A 79 -8.84 3.81 -10.65
CA PRO A 79 -9.77 4.94 -10.53
C PRO A 79 -9.12 6.29 -10.86
N PHE A 80 -7.86 6.48 -10.45
CA PHE A 80 -7.11 7.71 -10.69
C PHE A 80 -6.62 7.81 -12.13
N VAL A 81 -6.18 6.71 -12.71
CA VAL A 81 -5.80 6.62 -14.13
C VAL A 81 -7.00 6.99 -15.01
N LYS A 82 -8.18 6.45 -14.74
CA LYS A 82 -9.42 6.78 -15.48
C LYS A 82 -9.83 8.24 -15.31
N ALA A 83 -9.59 8.81 -14.15
CA ALA A 83 -9.88 10.22 -13.86
C ALA A 83 -8.82 11.19 -14.44
N GLY A 84 -7.71 10.67 -14.98
CA GLY A 84 -6.61 11.49 -15.46
C GLY A 84 -5.76 12.13 -14.36
N THR A 85 -5.87 11.62 -13.12
CA THR A 85 -5.12 12.12 -11.97
C THR A 85 -3.75 11.45 -11.90
N PRO A 86 -2.64 12.21 -11.89
CA PRO A 86 -1.30 11.65 -11.66
C PRO A 86 -1.19 10.97 -10.30
N ILE A 87 -0.46 9.88 -10.25
CA ILE A 87 -0.25 9.07 -9.04
C ILE A 87 1.21 9.12 -8.63
N ILE A 88 1.45 9.33 -7.34
CA ILE A 88 2.74 9.07 -6.70
C ILE A 88 2.53 7.92 -5.73
N CYS A 89 3.14 6.77 -6.02
CA CYS A 89 3.06 5.58 -5.19
C CYS A 89 4.36 5.39 -4.41
N ILE A 90 4.29 5.43 -3.11
CA ILE A 90 5.44 5.31 -2.21
C ILE A 90 5.42 3.92 -1.58
N CYS A 91 6.46 3.14 -1.87
CA CYS A 91 6.58 1.75 -1.44
C CYS A 91 7.66 1.56 -0.38
N ILE A 92 7.50 0.50 0.41
CA ILE A 92 8.53 -0.01 1.31
C ILE A 92 9.84 -0.27 0.55
N THR A 93 10.96 -0.12 1.22
CA THR A 93 12.28 -0.37 0.62
C THR A 93 12.35 -1.70 -0.12
N THR A 94 12.92 -1.68 -1.31
CA THR A 94 13.13 -2.87 -2.14
C THR A 94 14.08 -3.88 -1.51
N LYS A 95 14.85 -3.47 -0.52
CA LYS A 95 15.72 -4.37 0.26
C LYS A 95 14.93 -5.28 1.21
N PHE A 96 13.67 -4.94 1.47
CA PHE A 96 12.81 -5.65 2.42
C PHE A 96 11.70 -6.44 1.76
N SER A 97 11.13 -5.93 0.65
CA SER A 97 9.95 -6.50 0.02
C SER A 97 9.95 -6.31 -1.49
N GLY A 98 9.27 -7.21 -2.19
CA GLY A 98 8.98 -7.08 -3.62
C GLY A 98 7.75 -6.21 -3.93
N SER A 99 7.17 -5.51 -2.94
CA SER A 99 5.97 -4.68 -3.10
C SER A 99 6.13 -3.65 -4.23
N MET A 100 7.25 -2.95 -4.28
CA MET A 100 7.53 -1.99 -5.35
C MET A 100 7.54 -2.63 -6.75
N GLN A 101 8.04 -3.87 -6.87
CA GLN A 101 8.03 -4.58 -8.14
C GLN A 101 6.60 -4.88 -8.59
N SER A 102 5.72 -5.24 -7.66
CA SER A 102 4.29 -5.41 -7.96
C SER A 102 3.66 -4.11 -8.47
N ALA A 103 3.99 -2.98 -7.84
CA ALA A 103 3.51 -1.66 -8.26
C ALA A 103 4.06 -1.27 -9.64
N LEU A 104 5.32 -1.56 -9.93
CA LEU A 104 5.93 -1.31 -11.26
C LEU A 104 5.29 -2.16 -12.35
N ASN A 105 4.98 -3.41 -12.05
CA ASN A 105 4.27 -4.29 -12.99
C ASN A 105 2.85 -3.80 -13.25
N ALA A 106 2.15 -3.35 -12.22
CA ALA A 106 0.82 -2.74 -12.36
C ALA A 106 0.86 -1.47 -13.20
N LYS A 107 1.86 -0.62 -12.99
CA LYS A 107 2.12 0.56 -13.81
C LYS A 107 2.27 0.18 -15.28
N ALA A 108 3.11 -0.80 -15.60
CA ALA A 108 3.34 -1.24 -16.97
C ALA A 108 2.05 -1.72 -17.66
N ILE A 109 1.23 -2.51 -16.94
CA ILE A 109 -0.07 -2.98 -17.45
C ILE A 109 -1.00 -1.81 -17.77
N LEU A 110 -1.10 -0.84 -16.86
CA LEU A 110 -1.99 0.30 -17.03
C LEU A 110 -1.49 1.27 -18.11
N GLU A 111 -0.19 1.43 -18.30
CA GLU A 111 0.38 2.27 -19.35
C GLU A 111 0.12 1.70 -20.76
N GLU A 112 -0.01 0.38 -20.89
CA GLU A 112 -0.42 -0.24 -22.16
C GLU A 112 -1.87 0.11 -22.52
N GLU A 113 -2.77 0.07 -21.54
CA GLU A 113 -4.20 0.37 -21.75
C GLU A 113 -4.49 1.87 -21.75
N TYR A 114 -3.74 2.63 -20.94
CA TYR A 114 -3.90 4.08 -20.77
C TYR A 114 -2.55 4.78 -20.97
N PRO A 115 -2.10 4.97 -22.23
CA PRO A 115 -0.76 5.52 -22.53
C PRO A 115 -0.50 6.92 -21.96
N GLU A 116 -1.56 7.68 -21.67
CA GLU A 116 -1.45 9.03 -21.10
C GLU A 116 -1.40 9.04 -19.56
N SER A 117 -1.48 7.86 -18.92
CA SER A 117 -1.44 7.77 -17.47
C SER A 117 -0.08 8.23 -16.92
N GLN A 118 -0.12 8.89 -15.77
CA GLN A 118 1.06 9.38 -15.09
C GLN A 118 1.16 8.68 -13.73
N ILE A 119 1.99 7.64 -13.67
CA ILE A 119 2.20 6.83 -12.47
C ILE A 119 3.69 6.86 -12.12
N TYR A 120 4.00 7.41 -10.96
CA TYR A 120 5.36 7.48 -10.42
C TYR A 120 5.46 6.54 -9.22
N VAL A 121 6.28 5.50 -9.32
CA VAL A 121 6.52 4.55 -8.25
C VAL A 121 7.86 4.83 -7.61
N CYS A 122 7.87 5.09 -6.31
CA CYS A 122 9.04 5.52 -5.56
C CYS A 122 9.42 4.49 -4.50
N ASP A 123 10.70 4.14 -4.43
CA ASP A 123 11.28 3.44 -3.30
C ASP A 123 11.49 4.44 -2.17
N SER A 124 10.82 4.26 -1.04
CA SER A 124 11.02 5.12 0.14
C SER A 124 12.39 4.93 0.78
N CYS A 125 13.05 3.81 0.49
CA CYS A 125 14.31 3.37 1.12
C CYS A 125 14.20 3.13 2.64
N VAL A 126 12.99 3.13 3.17
CA VAL A 126 12.64 2.94 4.59
C VAL A 126 11.44 2.01 4.73
N ASN A 127 10.98 1.81 5.95
CA ASN A 127 9.78 1.06 6.26
C ASN A 127 9.06 1.66 7.47
N THR A 128 7.88 1.15 7.78
CA THR A 128 7.08 1.46 8.97
C THR A 128 6.87 2.96 9.19
N VAL A 129 7.09 3.45 10.39
CA VAL A 129 6.83 4.84 10.80
C VAL A 129 7.60 5.86 9.94
N LEU A 130 8.83 5.56 9.54
CA LEU A 130 9.60 6.46 8.67
C LEU A 130 8.95 6.59 7.29
N GLN A 131 8.44 5.51 6.73
CA GLN A 131 7.68 5.56 5.48
C GLN A 131 6.39 6.37 5.67
N GLY A 132 5.70 6.21 6.80
CA GLY A 132 4.52 7.00 7.15
C GLY A 132 4.80 8.49 7.18
N ILE A 133 5.93 8.91 7.75
CA ILE A 133 6.37 10.31 7.75
C ILE A 133 6.60 10.82 6.32
N TYR A 134 7.22 9.99 5.47
CA TYR A 134 7.42 10.32 4.05
C TYR A 134 6.10 10.54 3.32
N VAL A 135 5.14 9.65 3.54
CA VAL A 135 3.80 9.73 2.92
C VAL A 135 3.07 10.99 3.36
N LEU A 136 3.09 11.31 4.65
CA LEU A 136 2.47 12.52 5.19
C LEU A 136 3.12 13.79 4.64
N GLU A 137 4.44 13.81 4.48
CA GLU A 137 5.14 14.96 3.89
C GLU A 137 4.80 15.10 2.41
N ALA A 138 4.70 14.00 1.66
CA ALA A 138 4.29 14.03 0.27
C ALA A 138 2.89 14.63 0.08
N VAL A 139 1.97 14.29 0.98
CA VAL A 139 0.60 14.85 0.95
C VAL A 139 0.58 16.33 1.30
N ARG A 140 1.50 16.78 2.18
CA ARG A 140 1.59 18.19 2.61
C ARG A 140 2.04 19.11 1.46
N LEU A 141 2.86 18.60 0.55
CA LEU A 141 3.40 19.36 -0.59
C LEU A 141 2.37 19.58 -1.69
#